data_411b3d3e5be3daf0396a447e3f1dfb42
#
_entry.id   411b3d3e5be3daf0396a447e3f1dfb42
#
_cell.length_a   1.000
_cell.length_b   1.000
_cell.length_c   1.000
_cell.angle_alpha   90.00
_cell.angle_beta   90.00
_cell.angle_gamma   90.00
#
_symmetry.space_group_name_H-M   'P 1'
#
loop_
_entity.id
_entity.type
_entity.pdbx_description
1 polymer ?
#
loop_
_entity_poly.entity_id
_entity_poly.type
_entity_poly.pdbx_seq_one_letter_code
_entity_poly.pdbx_strand_id
1 'polypeptide(L)'
;MSSVFRASTRLRATARLPAARALSTTAGLRAAEKPYFPNEPTAPSVSGTIPGPKNKAAAAELNEVFDVRSLNMLTDFNQSVGNYIADLDGNKLLDVYAQIASIPVGYNNPHLKKIAASPEMASALINRPALGNFPSSDWAHVLKTGVLRAAPKGLNQVFTAMAGSDANETAYKAAFMYYRQMQRGGPDVEFTEEELISTMNNHSPGSPQLSILSFKSAFHGRLFGSLSTTRSKAIHKLDIPAFDWPQASFPQLKYPLEDHVQENAAEEQRCLAEVERLIKEFHNTVAAVMVEPIQSEGGDNHASPAFFQGLRDITKRTNVLFIVDEVQTGKAQTAGYYFGNPALRPNKPYRQFNTWMGDPARALIFRGIIEEIERLDLVENTRTTGDYLYSGLARLSEKYPEHFQNLRGKNQGTFIAWDTPKRDQLVAKAKSFGVNIGGSGVSAVRLRPMLIFQKHHADILLEKIEQIVQNI
;
A
#
# COMPACT_ATOMS: atom_id res chain seq x y z
N MET A 1 -27.70 -60.18 -6.11
CA MET A 1 -28.54 -60.74 -4.99
C MET A 1 -29.19 -59.57 -4.34
N SER A 2 -30.44 -59.44 -4.59
CA SER A 2 -31.62 -59.18 -3.75
C SER A 2 -31.61 -57.80 -3.10
N SER A 3 -32.34 -56.83 -3.68
CA SER A 3 -33.76 -56.52 -3.59
C SER A 3 -34.28 -56.35 -2.16
N VAL A 4 -34.88 -55.16 -1.87
CA VAL A 4 -36.33 -55.08 -1.60
C VAL A 4 -36.80 -53.62 -1.53
N PHE A 5 -37.84 -53.33 -2.28
CA PHE A 5 -38.76 -52.19 -2.29
C PHE A 5 -39.61 -52.09 -1.03
N ARG A 6 -40.06 -50.87 -0.68
CA ARG A 6 -41.45 -50.51 -0.32
C ARG A 6 -41.46 -48.97 -0.04
N ALA A 7 -42.11 -48.18 -0.77
CA ALA A 7 -43.51 -47.83 -1.01
C ALA A 7 -44.16 -46.99 0.11
N SER A 8 -44.34 -45.73 -0.23
CA SER A 8 -45.45 -44.78 -0.09
C SER A 8 -46.33 -44.74 1.15
N THR A 9 -46.52 -43.55 1.69
CA THR A 9 -47.87 -43.02 1.97
C THR A 9 -47.86 -41.47 1.97
N ARG A 10 -48.75 -40.91 1.13
CA ARG A 10 -49.07 -39.48 1.07
C ARG A 10 -49.92 -39.09 2.27
N LEU A 11 -49.61 -38.02 2.96
CA LEU A 11 -50.53 -37.27 3.80
C LEU A 11 -50.56 -35.83 3.37
N ARG A 12 -51.67 -35.37 2.84
CA ARG A 12 -52.02 -33.97 2.60
C ARG A 12 -52.21 -33.30 3.96
N ALA A 13 -51.46 -32.21 4.21
CA ALA A 13 -51.78 -31.29 5.28
C ALA A 13 -51.95 -29.89 4.67
N THR A 14 -53.09 -29.35 4.92
CA THR A 14 -53.62 -28.05 4.53
C THR A 14 -52.79 -26.92 5.11
N ALA A 15 -52.35 -26.02 4.22
CA ALA A 15 -51.65 -24.79 4.59
C ALA A 15 -52.59 -23.81 5.31
N ARG A 16 -52.31 -23.48 6.55
CA ARG A 16 -52.81 -22.28 7.21
C ARG A 16 -51.70 -21.24 7.14
N LEU A 17 -51.96 -20.09 6.51
CA LEU A 17 -51.14 -18.90 6.53
C LEU A 17 -51.05 -18.36 7.98
N PRO A 18 -49.84 -18.12 8.49
CA PRO A 18 -49.74 -17.37 9.77
C PRO A 18 -49.80 -15.87 9.49
N ALA A 19 -50.59 -15.20 10.37
CA ALA A 19 -50.81 -13.76 10.41
C ALA A 19 -49.52 -12.97 10.41
N ALA A 20 -49.53 -11.82 9.72
CA ALA A 20 -48.47 -10.83 9.71
C ALA A 20 -48.11 -10.40 11.13
N ARG A 21 -46.96 -10.79 11.59
CA ARG A 21 -46.37 -10.28 12.84
C ARG A 21 -45.77 -8.91 12.52
N ALA A 22 -46.33 -7.87 13.14
CA ALA A 22 -45.78 -6.52 13.13
C ALA A 22 -44.29 -6.58 13.53
N LEU A 23 -43.40 -6.08 12.67
CA LEU A 23 -42.02 -5.84 12.99
C LEU A 23 -41.95 -4.73 14.07
N SER A 24 -41.79 -5.15 15.31
CA SER A 24 -41.36 -4.29 16.38
C SER A 24 -39.94 -3.83 16.10
N THR A 25 -39.77 -2.57 15.73
CA THR A 25 -38.48 -1.89 15.68
C THR A 25 -37.97 -1.65 17.11
N THR A 26 -37.48 -2.71 17.72
CA THR A 26 -36.51 -2.53 18.81
C THR A 26 -35.16 -2.26 18.17
N ALA A 27 -34.82 -0.97 18.06
CA ALA A 27 -33.44 -0.55 17.93
C ALA A 27 -32.72 -1.04 19.20
N GLY A 28 -32.16 -2.26 19.10
CA GLY A 28 -31.22 -2.75 20.08
C GLY A 28 -30.05 -1.81 20.09
N LEU A 29 -29.87 -1.06 21.18
CA LEU A 29 -28.65 -0.35 21.53
C LEU A 29 -27.51 -1.40 21.46
N ARG A 30 -26.83 -1.51 20.28
CA ARG A 30 -25.57 -2.22 20.21
C ARG A 30 -24.64 -1.49 21.18
N ALA A 31 -24.03 -2.22 22.10
CA ALA A 31 -22.99 -1.69 22.96
C ALA A 31 -22.00 -0.95 22.05
N ALA A 32 -21.76 0.33 22.35
CA ALA A 32 -20.82 1.13 21.57
C ALA A 32 -19.46 0.42 21.58
N GLU A 33 -18.87 0.21 20.40
CA GLU A 33 -17.54 -0.37 20.30
C GLU A 33 -16.59 0.45 21.15
N LYS A 34 -15.83 -0.23 22.02
CA LYS A 34 -14.87 0.46 22.87
C LYS A 34 -13.78 1.06 22.01
N PRO A 35 -13.52 2.38 22.09
CA PRO A 35 -12.47 2.99 21.29
C PRO A 35 -11.10 2.44 21.68
N TYR A 36 -10.23 2.23 20.68
CA TYR A 36 -8.85 1.79 20.93
C TYR A 36 -8.03 2.85 21.68
N PHE A 37 -8.42 4.11 21.56
CA PHE A 37 -7.78 5.27 22.21
C PHE A 37 -8.79 5.99 23.11
N PRO A 38 -8.65 5.89 24.44
CA PRO A 38 -9.61 6.50 25.37
C PRO A 38 -9.73 8.04 25.27
N ASN A 39 -8.65 8.69 24.81
CA ASN A 39 -8.58 10.16 24.70
C ASN A 39 -8.75 10.65 23.25
N GLU A 40 -9.21 9.78 22.35
CA GLU A 40 -9.50 10.15 20.98
C GLU A 40 -10.69 11.10 20.92
N PRO A 41 -10.67 12.13 20.07
CA PRO A 41 -11.85 12.98 19.85
C PRO A 41 -13.04 12.15 19.36
N THR A 42 -14.22 12.47 19.84
CA THR A 42 -15.47 11.80 19.42
C THR A 42 -16.01 12.33 18.08
N ALA A 43 -15.50 13.47 17.62
CA ALA A 43 -15.82 14.08 16.33
C ALA A 43 -14.71 15.04 15.89
N PRO A 44 -14.58 15.32 14.59
CA PRO A 44 -13.70 16.38 14.12
C PRO A 44 -14.12 17.75 14.66
N SER A 45 -13.15 18.63 14.89
CA SER A 45 -13.39 20.02 15.30
C SER A 45 -12.58 20.97 14.44
N VAL A 46 -13.25 21.88 13.76
CA VAL A 46 -12.64 22.89 12.91
C VAL A 46 -13.13 24.27 13.31
N SER A 47 -12.18 25.15 13.64
CA SER A 47 -12.45 26.56 13.97
C SER A 47 -11.76 27.45 12.95
N GLY A 48 -12.51 27.93 11.96
CA GLY A 48 -11.96 28.84 10.93
C GLY A 48 -11.48 28.15 9.66
N THR A 49 -10.53 28.77 8.98
CA THR A 49 -9.99 28.30 7.69
C THR A 49 -8.82 27.34 7.91
N ILE A 50 -8.66 26.36 7.03
CA ILE A 50 -7.48 25.48 6.98
C ILE A 50 -6.78 25.68 5.61
N PRO A 51 -5.48 26.09 5.58
CA PRO A 51 -4.64 26.43 6.73
C PRO A 51 -5.03 27.75 7.41
N GLY A 52 -4.96 27.77 8.73
CA GLY A 52 -5.23 28.94 9.57
C GLY A 52 -4.02 29.88 9.72
N PRO A 53 -4.13 30.95 10.52
CA PRO A 53 -3.08 31.97 10.65
C PRO A 53 -1.74 31.44 11.13
N LYS A 54 -1.73 30.56 12.16
CA LYS A 54 -0.50 29.95 12.68
C LYS A 54 0.15 29.05 11.67
N ASN A 55 -0.64 28.24 10.97
CA ASN A 55 -0.14 27.37 9.89
C ASN A 55 0.51 28.19 8.77
N LYS A 56 -0.12 29.29 8.35
CA LYS A 56 0.42 30.18 7.29
C LYS A 56 1.73 30.85 7.72
N ALA A 57 1.81 31.33 8.95
CA ALA A 57 3.03 31.96 9.48
C ALA A 57 4.18 30.95 9.54
N ALA A 58 3.94 29.77 10.12
CA ALA A 58 4.97 28.73 10.21
C ALA A 58 5.36 28.14 8.86
N ALA A 59 4.44 28.09 7.88
CA ALA A 59 4.75 27.69 6.51
C ALA A 59 5.63 28.73 5.79
N ALA A 60 5.42 30.01 6.06
CA ALA A 60 6.28 31.06 5.52
C ALA A 60 7.72 30.98 6.07
N GLU A 61 7.87 30.77 7.39
CA GLU A 61 9.17 30.53 8.02
C GLU A 61 9.86 29.26 7.46
N LEU A 62 9.12 28.18 7.34
CA LEU A 62 9.66 26.92 6.77
C LEU A 62 10.12 27.12 5.32
N ASN A 63 9.43 27.95 4.54
CA ASN A 63 9.77 28.20 3.14
C ASN A 63 11.11 28.92 2.95
N GLU A 64 11.67 29.53 4.00
CA GLU A 64 12.99 30.13 3.96
C GLU A 64 14.11 29.07 3.85
N VAL A 65 13.87 27.85 4.32
CA VAL A 65 14.87 26.77 4.43
C VAL A 65 14.45 25.45 3.81
N PHE A 66 13.21 25.32 3.40
CA PHE A 66 12.62 24.07 2.87
C PHE A 66 11.56 24.34 1.81
N ASP A 67 11.44 23.47 0.79
CA ASP A 67 10.42 23.60 -0.23
C ASP A 67 9.03 23.20 0.32
N VAL A 68 8.12 24.18 0.43
CA VAL A 68 6.77 24.00 0.97
C VAL A 68 5.68 23.89 -0.11
N ARG A 69 6.03 23.85 -1.41
CA ARG A 69 5.04 23.81 -2.51
C ARG A 69 4.13 22.58 -2.50
N SER A 70 4.57 21.49 -1.89
CA SER A 70 3.77 20.28 -1.69
C SER A 70 3.13 20.18 -0.31
N LEU A 71 3.29 21.21 0.54
CA LEU A 71 2.80 21.22 1.89
C LEU A 71 1.26 21.19 1.93
N ASN A 72 0.72 20.28 2.66
CA ASN A 72 -0.72 20.15 2.88
C ASN A 72 -1.20 20.97 4.08
N MET A 73 -0.52 20.80 5.21
CA MET A 73 -0.63 21.59 6.44
C MET A 73 0.54 21.26 7.36
N LEU A 74 0.90 22.15 8.25
CA LEU A 74 1.78 21.85 9.37
C LEU A 74 0.98 21.20 10.50
N THR A 75 1.52 20.12 11.03
CA THR A 75 0.82 19.22 11.97
C THR A 75 1.38 19.36 13.37
N ASP A 76 0.50 19.50 14.37
CA ASP A 76 0.86 19.32 15.78
C ASP A 76 0.73 17.83 16.15
N PHE A 77 1.83 17.09 16.06
CA PHE A 77 1.85 15.68 16.41
C PHE A 77 1.61 15.43 17.91
N ASN A 78 1.86 16.39 18.79
CA ASN A 78 1.59 16.24 20.22
C ASN A 78 0.08 16.24 20.53
N GLN A 79 -0.70 16.95 19.71
CA GLN A 79 -2.16 17.03 19.84
C GLN A 79 -2.90 16.01 18.98
N SER A 80 -2.21 15.32 18.08
CA SER A 80 -2.79 14.25 17.24
C SER A 80 -2.98 12.98 18.07
N VAL A 81 -4.15 12.31 17.96
CA VAL A 81 -4.46 11.09 18.75
C VAL A 81 -5.30 10.12 17.92
N GLY A 82 -4.93 8.85 17.90
CA GLY A 82 -5.69 7.81 17.24
C GLY A 82 -5.91 8.10 15.75
N ASN A 83 -7.15 8.20 15.34
CA ASN A 83 -7.54 8.53 13.96
C ASN A 83 -7.60 10.04 13.66
N TYR A 84 -7.24 10.89 14.61
CA TYR A 84 -7.34 12.34 14.42
C TYR A 84 -5.98 13.03 14.35
N ILE A 85 -5.78 13.78 13.27
CA ILE A 85 -4.63 14.66 13.06
C ILE A 85 -4.98 16.08 13.52
N ALA A 86 -4.08 16.73 14.23
CA ALA A 86 -4.22 18.12 14.64
C ALA A 86 -3.30 19.04 13.86
N ASP A 87 -3.77 20.24 13.51
CA ASP A 87 -2.94 21.30 12.93
C ASP A 87 -2.46 22.31 13.99
N LEU A 88 -1.61 23.26 13.59
CA LEU A 88 -1.09 24.29 14.51
C LEU A 88 -2.13 25.31 14.98
N ASP A 89 -3.25 25.42 14.29
CA ASP A 89 -4.35 26.31 14.66
C ASP A 89 -5.34 25.63 15.64
N GLY A 90 -5.11 24.35 15.99
CA GLY A 90 -5.90 23.57 16.93
C GLY A 90 -7.07 22.83 16.30
N ASN A 91 -7.18 22.82 14.97
CA ASN A 91 -8.18 22.00 14.29
C ASN A 91 -7.82 20.52 14.41
N LYS A 92 -8.84 19.68 14.61
CA LYS A 92 -8.72 18.21 14.67
C LYS A 92 -9.54 17.59 13.55
N LEU A 93 -8.87 16.91 12.62
CA LEU A 93 -9.50 16.31 11.45
C LEU A 93 -9.47 14.79 11.59
N LEU A 94 -10.57 14.14 11.23
CA LEU A 94 -10.59 12.70 11.01
C LEU A 94 -9.67 12.37 9.83
N ASP A 95 -8.61 11.61 10.09
CA ASP A 95 -7.55 11.36 9.11
C ASP A 95 -7.79 10.03 8.41
N VAL A 96 -8.27 10.11 7.18
CA VAL A 96 -8.41 8.95 6.28
C VAL A 96 -7.38 8.96 5.15
N TYR A 97 -6.26 9.67 5.37
CA TYR A 97 -5.09 9.70 4.50
C TYR A 97 -3.84 9.09 5.16
N ALA A 98 -3.79 9.13 6.50
CA ALA A 98 -2.84 8.44 7.38
C ALA A 98 -1.37 8.64 6.95
N GLN A 99 -0.92 9.90 6.74
CA GLN A 99 0.44 10.20 6.28
C GLN A 99 0.81 9.41 5.00
N ILE A 100 -0.10 9.37 4.03
CA ILE A 100 0.03 8.59 2.79
C ILE A 100 0.15 7.09 3.09
N ALA A 101 -0.79 6.55 3.90
CA ALA A 101 -0.86 5.15 4.34
C ALA A 101 0.37 4.67 5.16
N SER A 102 1.09 5.56 5.83
CA SER A 102 2.32 5.21 6.56
C SER A 102 2.15 5.10 8.07
N ILE A 103 0.99 5.47 8.64
CA ILE A 103 0.69 5.32 10.08
C ILE A 103 -0.45 4.31 10.28
N PRO A 104 -0.16 3.02 10.48
CA PRO A 104 -1.21 1.99 10.51
C PRO A 104 -1.96 1.89 11.83
N VAL A 105 -1.35 2.23 12.98
CA VAL A 105 -1.91 1.97 14.32
C VAL A 105 -2.22 3.24 15.13
N GLY A 106 -2.38 4.36 14.44
CA GLY A 106 -2.84 5.61 15.04
C GLY A 106 -1.74 6.54 15.54
N TYR A 107 -2.08 7.82 15.58
CA TYR A 107 -1.22 8.86 16.17
C TYR A 107 -1.02 8.63 17.65
N ASN A 108 0.22 8.79 18.11
CA ASN A 108 0.58 8.69 19.53
C ASN A 108 0.18 7.35 20.18
N ASN A 109 0.28 6.25 19.44
CA ASN A 109 -0.02 4.91 19.94
C ASN A 109 0.75 4.63 21.24
N PRO A 110 0.05 4.25 22.34
CA PRO A 110 0.68 4.08 23.65
C PRO A 110 1.73 2.97 23.70
N HIS A 111 1.54 1.89 22.92
CA HIS A 111 2.50 0.80 22.85
C HIS A 111 3.78 1.24 22.13
N LEU A 112 3.65 1.95 21.00
CA LEU A 112 4.80 2.50 20.28
C LEU A 112 5.57 3.53 21.09
N LYS A 113 4.88 4.34 21.91
CA LYS A 113 5.54 5.26 22.86
C LYS A 113 6.40 4.52 23.89
N LYS A 114 5.96 3.38 24.40
CA LYS A 114 6.74 2.54 25.33
C LYS A 114 8.01 2.01 24.63
N ILE A 115 7.89 1.54 23.39
CA ILE A 115 9.03 1.08 22.59
C ILE A 115 10.00 2.24 22.33
N ALA A 116 9.48 3.40 21.94
CA ALA A 116 10.30 4.58 21.68
C ALA A 116 11.10 5.05 22.93
N ALA A 117 10.57 4.84 24.13
CA ALA A 117 11.21 5.15 25.40
C ALA A 117 12.12 4.03 25.95
N SER A 118 12.28 2.92 25.23
CA SER A 118 13.09 1.78 25.69
C SER A 118 14.59 2.03 25.59
N PRO A 119 15.41 1.40 26.45
CA PRO A 119 16.87 1.43 26.32
C PRO A 119 17.37 0.87 24.98
N GLU A 120 16.68 -0.14 24.44
CA GLU A 120 16.94 -0.74 23.14
C GLU A 120 16.83 0.30 22.01
N MET A 121 15.77 1.11 22.03
CA MET A 121 15.56 2.20 21.09
C MET A 121 16.64 3.30 21.25
N ALA A 122 16.95 3.70 22.46
CA ALA A 122 18.00 4.68 22.73
C ALA A 122 19.35 4.21 22.17
N SER A 123 19.71 2.94 22.39
CA SER A 123 20.92 2.34 21.84
C SER A 123 20.94 2.35 20.31
N ALA A 124 19.82 1.98 19.66
CA ALA A 124 19.71 1.97 18.20
C ALA A 124 19.86 3.36 17.58
N LEU A 125 19.29 4.39 18.22
CA LEU A 125 19.34 5.78 17.76
C LEU A 125 20.73 6.39 17.92
N ILE A 126 21.37 6.20 19.10
CA ILE A 126 22.66 6.84 19.43
C ILE A 126 23.81 6.19 18.65
N ASN A 127 23.85 4.87 18.60
CA ASN A 127 24.97 4.14 17.99
C ASN A 127 24.85 4.04 16.47
N ARG A 128 23.66 4.13 15.91
CA ARG A 128 23.37 4.08 14.47
C ARG A 128 24.21 3.02 13.75
N PRO A 129 24.02 1.71 14.03
CA PRO A 129 24.91 0.66 13.54
C PRO A 129 24.88 0.55 12.01
N ALA A 130 26.04 0.37 11.40
CA ALA A 130 26.17 0.00 9.98
C ALA A 130 25.85 -1.49 9.84
N LEU A 131 24.60 -1.80 9.52
CA LEU A 131 24.03 -3.15 9.64
C LEU A 131 24.72 -4.22 8.80
N GLY A 132 25.39 -3.83 7.72
CA GLY A 132 26.13 -4.75 6.86
C GLY A 132 27.47 -5.21 7.45
N ASN A 133 28.06 -4.40 8.37
CA ASN A 133 29.37 -4.67 8.95
C ASN A 133 29.33 -4.85 10.49
N PHE A 134 28.54 -4.03 11.16
CA PHE A 134 28.51 -3.94 12.62
C PHE A 134 27.07 -3.95 13.16
N PRO A 135 26.23 -4.96 12.80
CA PRO A 135 24.91 -5.09 13.39
C PRO A 135 25.00 -5.32 14.89
N SER A 136 23.97 -4.91 15.63
CA SER A 136 23.86 -5.28 17.05
C SER A 136 23.74 -6.79 17.23
N SER A 137 24.17 -7.30 18.36
CA SER A 137 24.15 -8.75 18.66
C SER A 137 22.73 -9.36 18.62
N ASP A 138 21.70 -8.54 18.85
CA ASP A 138 20.29 -8.92 18.84
C ASP A 138 19.60 -8.69 17.48
N TRP A 139 20.30 -8.18 16.45
CA TRP A 139 19.71 -7.84 15.17
C TRP A 139 18.92 -9.00 14.52
N ALA A 140 19.45 -10.23 14.59
CA ALA A 140 18.75 -11.40 14.11
C ALA A 140 17.43 -11.64 14.86
N HIS A 141 17.37 -11.35 16.17
CA HIS A 141 16.17 -11.44 16.98
C HIS A 141 15.14 -10.37 16.56
N VAL A 142 15.57 -9.12 16.40
CA VAL A 142 14.71 -8.01 15.93
C VAL A 142 14.08 -8.32 14.58
N LEU A 143 14.85 -8.86 13.63
CA LEU A 143 14.33 -9.26 12.32
C LEU A 143 13.31 -10.39 12.43
N LYS A 144 13.59 -11.45 13.20
CA LYS A 144 12.71 -12.61 13.34
C LYS A 144 11.42 -12.32 14.10
N THR A 145 11.47 -11.46 15.12
CA THR A 145 10.31 -11.14 15.96
C THR A 145 9.49 -9.97 15.41
N GLY A 146 10.04 -9.19 14.49
CA GLY A 146 9.39 -8.06 13.86
C GLY A 146 9.25 -8.24 12.35
N VAL A 147 10.28 -7.87 11.61
CA VAL A 147 10.21 -7.72 10.14
C VAL A 147 9.77 -9.00 9.43
N LEU A 148 10.34 -10.14 9.78
CA LEU A 148 10.01 -11.43 9.15
C LEU A 148 8.62 -11.99 9.54
N ARG A 149 7.97 -11.47 10.58
CA ARG A 149 6.59 -11.85 10.91
C ARG A 149 5.57 -11.33 9.88
N ALA A 150 5.90 -10.26 9.17
CA ALA A 150 5.08 -9.74 8.08
C ALA A 150 5.40 -10.38 6.71
N ALA A 151 6.46 -11.18 6.64
CA ALA A 151 6.88 -11.79 5.38
C ALA A 151 5.84 -12.80 4.85
N PRO A 152 5.58 -12.82 3.54
CA PRO A 152 4.78 -13.87 2.92
C PRO A 152 5.38 -15.25 3.16
N LYS A 153 4.51 -16.29 3.23
CA LYS A 153 4.95 -17.66 3.42
C LYS A 153 5.98 -18.08 2.37
N GLY A 154 7.10 -18.63 2.85
CA GLY A 154 8.21 -19.05 1.98
C GLY A 154 9.26 -17.97 1.70
N LEU A 155 9.01 -16.71 2.08
CA LEU A 155 9.99 -15.62 1.97
C LEU A 155 10.63 -15.38 3.35
N ASN A 156 11.63 -16.18 3.68
CA ASN A 156 12.23 -16.24 5.01
C ASN A 156 13.52 -15.42 5.18
N GLN A 157 13.87 -14.64 4.18
CA GLN A 157 15.02 -13.76 4.17
C GLN A 157 14.58 -12.33 3.86
N VAL A 158 15.31 -11.36 4.36
CA VAL A 158 15.04 -9.93 4.16
C VAL A 158 16.33 -9.17 3.89
N PHE A 159 16.25 -8.21 2.99
CA PHE A 159 17.21 -7.11 2.87
C PHE A 159 16.49 -5.84 3.33
N THR A 160 17.02 -5.16 4.34
CA THR A 160 16.44 -3.94 4.88
C THR A 160 16.98 -2.70 4.16
N ALA A 161 16.13 -1.68 3.99
CA ALA A 161 16.40 -0.44 3.27
C ALA A 161 15.86 0.77 4.05
N MET A 162 16.15 1.98 3.59
CA MET A 162 15.76 3.22 4.26
C MET A 162 14.38 3.74 3.84
N ALA A 163 13.98 3.49 2.59
CA ALA A 163 12.72 3.94 2.00
C ALA A 163 12.24 2.97 0.91
N GLY A 164 10.98 3.12 0.45
CA GLY A 164 10.43 2.28 -0.62
C GLY A 164 11.22 2.35 -1.92
N SER A 165 11.69 3.54 -2.32
CA SER A 165 12.53 3.70 -3.51
C SER A 165 13.86 2.93 -3.42
N ASP A 166 14.52 2.98 -2.25
CA ASP A 166 15.75 2.25 -1.97
C ASP A 166 15.51 0.73 -1.95
N ALA A 167 14.40 0.29 -1.34
CA ALA A 167 14.00 -1.11 -1.35
C ALA A 167 13.81 -1.65 -2.78
N ASN A 168 13.12 -0.87 -3.62
CA ASN A 168 12.87 -1.24 -5.02
C ASN A 168 14.15 -1.30 -5.84
N GLU A 169 15.03 -0.30 -5.76
CA GLU A 169 16.32 -0.33 -6.46
C GLU A 169 17.21 -1.48 -6.02
N THR A 170 17.18 -1.79 -4.72
CA THR A 170 17.93 -2.91 -4.17
C THR A 170 17.36 -4.25 -4.68
N ALA A 171 16.04 -4.36 -4.83
CA ALA A 171 15.40 -5.52 -5.45
C ALA A 171 15.75 -5.64 -6.94
N TYR A 172 15.83 -4.52 -7.69
CA TYR A 172 16.28 -4.52 -9.10
C TYR A 172 17.72 -5.01 -9.22
N LYS A 173 18.61 -4.51 -8.37
CA LYS A 173 20.01 -4.98 -8.34
C LYS A 173 20.09 -6.48 -8.05
N ALA A 174 19.30 -6.99 -7.11
CA ALA A 174 19.23 -8.42 -6.82
C ALA A 174 18.75 -9.20 -8.04
N ALA A 175 17.74 -8.71 -8.75
CA ALA A 175 17.22 -9.34 -9.97
C ALA A 175 18.28 -9.39 -11.08
N PHE A 176 18.97 -8.28 -11.33
CA PHE A 176 20.04 -8.23 -12.34
C PHE A 176 21.21 -9.15 -12.00
N MET A 177 21.65 -9.16 -10.74
CA MET A 177 22.72 -10.02 -10.28
C MET A 177 22.35 -11.51 -10.41
N TYR A 178 21.15 -11.86 -9.99
CA TYR A 178 20.61 -13.22 -10.12
C TYR A 178 20.53 -13.65 -11.58
N TYR A 179 19.95 -12.81 -12.46
CA TYR A 179 19.80 -13.10 -13.87
C TYR A 179 21.16 -13.40 -14.52
N ARG A 180 22.15 -12.52 -14.30
CA ARG A 180 23.50 -12.70 -14.83
C ARG A 180 24.24 -13.92 -14.23
N GLN A 181 24.03 -14.17 -12.94
CA GLN A 181 24.58 -15.34 -12.27
C GLN A 181 24.07 -16.64 -12.91
N MET A 182 22.78 -16.72 -13.20
CA MET A 182 22.19 -17.88 -13.87
C MET A 182 22.69 -18.01 -15.31
N GLN A 183 22.87 -16.90 -16.05
CA GLN A 183 23.47 -16.92 -17.39
C GLN A 183 24.91 -17.43 -17.40
N ARG A 184 25.70 -17.14 -16.36
CA ARG A 184 27.08 -17.65 -16.24
C ARG A 184 27.15 -19.13 -15.87
N GLY A 185 26.06 -19.76 -15.46
CA GLY A 185 26.03 -21.16 -15.05
C GLY A 185 25.93 -21.39 -13.53
N GLY A 186 25.75 -20.32 -12.74
CA GLY A 186 25.49 -20.42 -11.30
C GLY A 186 26.31 -19.49 -10.42
N PRO A 187 26.09 -19.57 -9.08
CA PRO A 187 26.72 -18.64 -8.13
C PRO A 187 28.24 -18.83 -7.97
N ASP A 188 28.74 -20.00 -8.28
CA ASP A 188 30.14 -20.37 -8.08
C ASP A 188 31.03 -20.04 -9.28
N VAL A 189 30.43 -19.54 -10.39
CA VAL A 189 31.18 -19.16 -11.58
C VAL A 189 31.75 -17.75 -11.38
N GLU A 190 33.07 -17.64 -11.49
CA GLU A 190 33.81 -16.38 -11.34
C GLU A 190 33.56 -15.44 -12.53
N PHE A 191 33.80 -14.14 -12.30
CA PHE A 191 33.76 -13.13 -13.36
C PHE A 191 34.95 -13.23 -14.27
N THR A 192 34.72 -12.99 -15.56
CA THR A 192 35.83 -12.89 -16.54
C THR A 192 36.56 -11.56 -16.36
N GLU A 193 37.82 -11.49 -16.83
CA GLU A 193 38.58 -10.26 -16.83
C GLU A 193 37.92 -9.17 -17.69
N GLU A 194 37.31 -9.54 -18.80
CA GLU A 194 36.53 -8.62 -19.64
C GLU A 194 35.33 -8.03 -18.91
N GLU A 195 34.57 -8.84 -18.13
CA GLU A 195 33.47 -8.33 -17.29
C GLU A 195 33.97 -7.34 -16.24
N LEU A 196 35.13 -7.63 -15.63
CA LEU A 196 35.73 -6.75 -14.59
C LEU A 196 36.19 -5.42 -15.16
N ILE A 197 36.80 -5.43 -16.34
CA ILE A 197 37.31 -4.20 -17.01
C ILE A 197 36.15 -3.38 -17.58
N SER A 198 35.23 -4.03 -18.30
CA SER A 198 34.13 -3.32 -18.98
C SER A 198 33.15 -2.68 -18.01
N THR A 199 32.91 -3.29 -16.83
CA THR A 199 32.01 -2.70 -15.83
C THR A 199 32.53 -1.38 -15.26
N MET A 200 33.86 -1.20 -15.18
CA MET A 200 34.45 0.06 -14.71
C MET A 200 34.25 1.22 -15.70
N ASN A 201 33.92 0.90 -16.95
CA ASN A 201 33.61 1.86 -18.00
C ASN A 201 32.11 1.93 -18.31
N ASN A 202 31.26 1.32 -17.48
CA ASN A 202 29.80 1.21 -17.69
C ASN A 202 29.39 0.53 -19.00
N HIS A 203 30.19 -0.38 -19.50
CA HIS A 203 29.97 -1.07 -20.76
C HIS A 203 29.68 -2.58 -20.57
N SER A 204 28.98 -3.16 -21.55
CA SER A 204 28.81 -4.61 -21.65
C SER A 204 30.17 -5.28 -21.93
N PRO A 205 30.42 -6.51 -21.47
CA PRO A 205 29.47 -7.41 -20.79
C PRO A 205 29.35 -7.20 -19.28
N GLY A 206 30.24 -6.47 -18.63
CA GLY A 206 30.24 -6.27 -17.17
C GLY A 206 29.06 -5.41 -16.69
N SER A 207 28.63 -4.41 -17.48
CA SER A 207 27.40 -3.63 -17.27
C SER A 207 26.38 -3.98 -18.38
N PRO A 208 25.57 -5.02 -18.20
CA PRO A 208 24.73 -5.59 -19.26
C PRO A 208 23.48 -4.73 -19.52
N GLN A 209 22.92 -4.89 -20.74
CA GLN A 209 21.64 -4.29 -21.14
C GLN A 209 20.48 -5.12 -20.58
N LEU A 210 20.11 -4.87 -19.32
CA LEU A 210 19.00 -5.52 -18.64
C LEU A 210 17.92 -4.48 -18.28
N SER A 211 16.68 -4.94 -18.16
CA SER A 211 15.54 -4.08 -17.89
C SER A 211 14.59 -4.65 -16.81
N ILE A 212 13.80 -3.77 -16.24
CA ILE A 212 12.66 -4.09 -15.37
C ILE A 212 11.38 -3.67 -16.10
N LEU A 213 10.50 -4.62 -16.38
CA LEU A 213 9.18 -4.33 -16.92
C LEU A 213 8.29 -3.80 -15.79
N SER A 214 7.70 -2.63 -15.99
CA SER A 214 6.72 -2.02 -15.10
C SER A 214 5.40 -1.75 -15.84
N PHE A 215 4.41 -1.17 -15.15
CA PHE A 215 3.10 -0.91 -15.75
C PHE A 215 2.85 0.60 -15.94
N LYS A 216 2.04 0.94 -16.94
CA LYS A 216 1.48 2.30 -17.08
C LYS A 216 0.77 2.67 -15.78
N SER A 217 0.87 3.93 -15.40
CA SER A 217 0.35 4.49 -14.14
C SER A 217 1.00 3.97 -12.85
N ALA A 218 1.97 3.06 -12.88
CA ALA A 218 2.66 2.57 -11.69
C ALA A 218 3.49 3.64 -10.98
N PHE A 219 3.69 3.46 -9.67
CA PHE A 219 4.56 4.31 -8.86
C PHE A 219 5.47 3.45 -7.97
N HIS A 220 6.76 3.49 -8.22
CA HIS A 220 7.76 2.67 -7.52
C HIS A 220 8.86 3.49 -6.84
N GLY A 221 8.73 4.82 -6.82
CA GLY A 221 9.67 5.74 -6.19
C GLY A 221 10.29 6.74 -7.15
N ARG A 222 11.23 7.55 -6.64
CA ARG A 222 11.81 8.69 -7.35
C ARG A 222 13.36 8.71 -7.36
N LEU A 223 14.05 7.65 -6.96
CA LEU A 223 15.46 7.45 -7.27
C LEU A 223 15.60 7.00 -8.74
N PHE A 224 16.75 7.05 -9.35
CA PHE A 224 16.93 6.87 -10.81
C PHE A 224 16.32 5.57 -11.36
N GLY A 225 16.60 4.43 -10.74
CA GLY A 225 16.02 3.15 -11.16
C GLY A 225 14.53 3.06 -10.86
N SER A 226 14.12 3.41 -9.65
CA SER A 226 12.71 3.41 -9.25
C SER A 226 11.89 4.46 -9.99
N LEU A 227 12.47 5.61 -10.37
CA LEU A 227 11.84 6.59 -11.24
C LEU A 227 11.67 6.09 -12.67
N SER A 228 12.59 5.25 -13.16
CA SER A 228 12.48 4.64 -14.48
C SER A 228 11.31 3.65 -14.58
N THR A 229 10.91 3.03 -13.48
CA THR A 229 9.70 2.18 -13.37
C THR A 229 8.44 2.96 -12.95
N THR A 230 8.57 4.18 -12.43
CA THR A 230 7.43 5.05 -12.11
C THR A 230 6.84 5.65 -13.39
N ARG A 231 5.52 5.52 -13.59
CA ARG A 231 4.78 5.92 -14.79
C ARG A 231 3.50 6.73 -14.46
N SER A 232 3.33 7.16 -13.21
CA SER A 232 2.08 7.76 -12.73
C SER A 232 1.87 9.20 -13.20
N LYS A 233 2.91 10.04 -13.24
CA LYS A 233 2.81 11.45 -13.65
C LYS A 233 4.08 11.93 -14.34
N ALA A 234 3.93 12.67 -15.44
CA ALA A 234 5.06 13.25 -16.19
C ALA A 234 5.91 14.17 -15.32
N ILE A 235 5.29 14.98 -14.45
CA ILE A 235 5.99 15.96 -13.60
C ILE A 235 7.00 15.31 -12.65
N HIS A 236 6.87 14.02 -12.35
CA HIS A 236 7.84 13.29 -11.52
C HIS A 236 9.17 13.02 -12.24
N LYS A 237 9.19 13.09 -13.58
CA LYS A 237 10.25 12.53 -14.44
C LYS A 237 10.89 13.56 -15.38
N LEU A 238 10.24 14.71 -15.59
CA LEU A 238 10.74 15.73 -16.51
C LEU A 238 12.19 16.12 -16.16
N ASP A 239 13.02 16.28 -17.19
CA ASP A 239 14.43 16.70 -17.13
C ASP A 239 15.38 15.71 -16.41
N ILE A 240 14.90 14.51 -16.05
CA ILE A 240 15.69 13.49 -15.35
C ILE A 240 16.00 12.34 -16.31
N PRO A 241 17.29 11.98 -16.53
CA PRO A 241 17.66 10.81 -17.30
C PRO A 241 17.02 9.53 -16.76
N ALA A 242 16.60 8.63 -17.64
CA ALA A 242 15.94 7.38 -17.26
C ALA A 242 16.51 6.20 -18.02
N PHE A 243 16.40 5.01 -17.44
CA PHE A 243 16.68 3.78 -18.16
C PHE A 243 15.58 3.49 -19.18
N ASP A 244 15.97 2.98 -20.34
CA ASP A 244 15.03 2.51 -21.37
C ASP A 244 14.52 1.11 -21.00
N TRP A 245 13.46 1.10 -20.18
CA TRP A 245 12.83 -0.10 -19.66
C TRP A 245 11.36 -0.18 -20.12
N PRO A 246 10.85 -1.40 -20.42
CA PRO A 246 9.52 -1.58 -20.97
C PRO A 246 8.42 -1.27 -19.97
N GLN A 247 7.27 -0.84 -20.51
CA GLN A 247 6.04 -0.66 -19.75
C GLN A 247 4.87 -1.37 -20.43
N ALA A 248 4.13 -2.18 -19.67
CA ALA A 248 2.90 -2.82 -20.10
C ALA A 248 1.67 -2.03 -19.62
N SER A 249 0.52 -2.30 -20.20
CA SER A 249 -0.74 -1.80 -19.70
C SER A 249 -1.15 -2.55 -18.42
N PHE A 250 -1.63 -1.80 -17.41
CA PHE A 250 -2.33 -2.38 -16.27
C PHE A 250 -3.83 -2.41 -16.58
N PRO A 251 -4.59 -3.43 -16.14
CA PRO A 251 -6.02 -3.53 -16.45
C PRO A 251 -6.81 -2.29 -16.06
N GLN A 252 -7.64 -1.81 -16.96
CA GLN A 252 -8.59 -0.73 -16.72
C GLN A 252 -9.99 -1.35 -16.56
N LEU A 253 -10.29 -1.77 -15.33
CA LEU A 253 -11.54 -2.48 -15.04
C LEU A 253 -12.74 -1.52 -15.08
N LYS A 254 -13.87 -2.03 -15.59
CA LYS A 254 -15.19 -1.37 -15.55
C LYS A 254 -15.91 -1.75 -14.27
N TYR A 255 -16.70 -0.82 -13.75
CA TYR A 255 -17.45 -0.97 -12.50
C TYR A 255 -18.95 -0.69 -12.72
N PRO A 256 -19.88 -1.37 -12.01
CA PRO A 256 -19.60 -2.44 -11.02
C PRO A 256 -19.00 -3.70 -11.67
N LEU A 257 -18.14 -4.41 -10.92
CA LEU A 257 -17.41 -5.57 -11.49
C LEU A 257 -18.35 -6.70 -11.94
N GLU A 258 -19.46 -6.89 -11.23
CA GLU A 258 -20.46 -7.90 -11.50
C GLU A 258 -21.18 -7.72 -12.86
N ASP A 259 -21.28 -6.49 -13.34
CA ASP A 259 -21.95 -6.16 -14.62
C ASP A 259 -21.01 -6.29 -15.83
N HIS A 260 -19.69 -6.34 -15.59
CA HIS A 260 -18.67 -6.29 -16.63
C HIS A 260 -17.69 -7.48 -16.61
N VAL A 261 -18.12 -8.64 -16.13
CA VAL A 261 -17.26 -9.81 -15.89
C VAL A 261 -16.46 -10.22 -17.13
N GLN A 262 -17.14 -10.32 -18.29
CA GLN A 262 -16.48 -10.75 -19.53
C GLN A 262 -15.54 -9.68 -20.11
N GLU A 263 -15.96 -8.43 -20.08
CA GLU A 263 -15.15 -7.30 -20.58
C GLU A 263 -13.87 -7.14 -19.74
N ASN A 264 -14.00 -7.22 -18.42
CA ASN A 264 -12.88 -7.14 -17.50
C ASN A 264 -11.91 -8.31 -17.65
N ALA A 265 -12.43 -9.53 -17.83
CA ALA A 265 -11.59 -10.71 -18.11
C ALA A 265 -10.82 -10.57 -19.43
N ALA A 266 -11.47 -10.05 -20.49
CA ALA A 266 -10.81 -9.81 -21.77
C ALA A 266 -9.72 -8.73 -21.66
N GLU A 267 -9.96 -7.66 -20.91
CA GLU A 267 -8.96 -6.61 -20.67
C GLU A 267 -7.74 -7.15 -19.90
N GLU A 268 -7.96 -7.97 -18.88
CA GLU A 268 -6.86 -8.60 -18.14
C GLU A 268 -6.04 -9.54 -19.03
N GLN A 269 -6.68 -10.34 -19.87
CA GLN A 269 -5.99 -11.21 -20.82
C GLN A 269 -5.17 -10.40 -21.85
N ARG A 270 -5.70 -9.30 -22.35
CA ARG A 270 -4.99 -8.38 -23.24
C ARG A 270 -3.71 -7.85 -22.59
N CYS A 271 -3.82 -7.40 -21.32
CA CYS A 271 -2.67 -6.90 -20.56
C CYS A 271 -1.62 -7.99 -20.31
N LEU A 272 -2.04 -9.22 -19.97
CA LEU A 272 -1.15 -10.36 -19.80
C LEU A 272 -0.40 -10.72 -21.10
N ALA A 273 -1.10 -10.73 -22.23
CA ALA A 273 -0.48 -10.97 -23.54
C ALA A 273 0.56 -9.89 -23.88
N GLU A 274 0.28 -8.62 -23.56
CA GLU A 274 1.26 -7.53 -23.74
C GLU A 274 2.51 -7.73 -22.88
N VAL A 275 2.37 -8.15 -21.62
CA VAL A 275 3.50 -8.47 -20.73
C VAL A 275 4.36 -9.58 -21.34
N GLU A 276 3.75 -10.68 -21.79
CA GLU A 276 4.49 -11.80 -22.37
C GLU A 276 5.22 -11.41 -23.66
N ARG A 277 4.57 -10.63 -24.52
CA ARG A 277 5.18 -10.09 -25.72
C ARG A 277 6.38 -9.21 -25.40
N LEU A 278 6.26 -8.27 -24.45
CA LEU A 278 7.36 -7.39 -24.05
C LEU A 278 8.54 -8.16 -23.46
N ILE A 279 8.31 -9.21 -22.69
CA ILE A 279 9.38 -10.06 -22.17
C ILE A 279 10.17 -10.71 -23.31
N LYS A 280 9.49 -11.12 -24.41
CA LYS A 280 10.12 -11.82 -25.54
C LYS A 280 10.78 -10.90 -26.56
N GLU A 281 10.21 -9.72 -26.79
CA GLU A 281 10.51 -8.88 -27.95
C GLU A 281 11.22 -7.56 -27.60
N PHE A 282 11.25 -7.15 -26.33
CA PHE A 282 11.90 -5.89 -25.97
C PHE A 282 13.43 -5.99 -26.19
N HIS A 283 14.03 -4.95 -26.74
CA HIS A 283 15.44 -4.96 -27.15
C HIS A 283 16.42 -5.07 -25.97
N ASN A 284 16.07 -4.60 -24.77
CA ASN A 284 16.80 -4.84 -23.54
C ASN A 284 16.18 -6.02 -22.78
N THR A 285 16.97 -7.03 -22.47
CA THR A 285 16.48 -8.24 -21.80
C THR A 285 15.75 -7.94 -20.50
N VAL A 286 14.51 -8.42 -20.35
CA VAL A 286 13.72 -8.26 -19.14
C VAL A 286 14.20 -9.24 -18.07
N ALA A 287 14.76 -8.73 -16.97
CA ALA A 287 15.22 -9.55 -15.85
C ALA A 287 14.13 -9.75 -14.78
N ALA A 288 13.22 -8.79 -14.64
CA ALA A 288 12.10 -8.88 -13.72
C ALA A 288 10.87 -8.11 -14.22
N VAL A 289 9.69 -8.57 -13.79
CA VAL A 289 8.42 -7.84 -13.86
C VAL A 289 8.11 -7.29 -12.49
N MET A 290 7.74 -6.01 -12.40
CA MET A 290 7.37 -5.32 -11.16
C MET A 290 5.94 -4.83 -11.22
N VAL A 291 5.17 -5.05 -10.13
CA VAL A 291 3.76 -4.68 -10.04
C VAL A 291 3.38 -4.23 -8.63
N GLU A 292 2.45 -3.29 -8.52
CA GLU A 292 1.72 -2.99 -7.28
C GLU A 292 0.46 -3.88 -7.21
N PRO A 293 0.09 -4.46 -6.05
CA PRO A 293 -1.18 -5.17 -5.89
C PRO A 293 -2.41 -4.28 -6.15
N ILE A 294 -2.30 -3.00 -5.82
CA ILE A 294 -3.22 -1.92 -6.18
C ILE A 294 -2.35 -0.74 -6.63
N GLN A 295 -2.54 -0.26 -7.86
CA GLN A 295 -1.82 0.92 -8.34
C GLN A 295 -2.30 2.16 -7.61
N SER A 296 -1.65 2.48 -6.51
CA SER A 296 -2.14 3.49 -5.56
C SER A 296 -2.05 4.91 -6.11
N GLU A 297 -0.85 5.38 -6.45
CA GLU A 297 -0.64 6.76 -6.95
C GLU A 297 -1.19 6.94 -8.38
N GLY A 298 -1.29 5.87 -9.13
CA GLY A 298 -1.82 5.86 -10.50
C GLY A 298 -3.33 5.99 -10.61
N GLY A 299 -4.06 5.98 -9.49
CA GLY A 299 -5.52 6.15 -9.50
C GLY A 299 -6.30 5.07 -8.73
N ASP A 300 -5.65 4.34 -7.83
CA ASP A 300 -6.23 3.18 -7.13
C ASP A 300 -6.80 2.15 -8.12
N ASN A 301 -6.02 1.78 -9.12
CA ASN A 301 -6.43 0.78 -10.10
C ASN A 301 -6.27 -0.62 -9.51
N HIS A 302 -7.31 -1.42 -9.65
CA HIS A 302 -7.38 -2.80 -9.17
C HIS A 302 -7.28 -3.79 -10.33
N ALA A 303 -6.87 -5.02 -10.01
CA ALA A 303 -6.94 -6.17 -10.90
C ALA A 303 -7.44 -7.40 -10.13
N SER A 304 -7.93 -8.41 -10.84
CA SER A 304 -8.42 -9.63 -10.22
C SER A 304 -7.27 -10.53 -9.73
N PRO A 305 -7.54 -11.47 -8.80
CA PRO A 305 -6.59 -12.50 -8.45
C PRO A 305 -6.09 -13.31 -9.66
N ALA A 306 -6.94 -13.50 -10.68
CA ALA A 306 -6.58 -14.22 -11.89
C ALA A 306 -5.51 -13.49 -12.71
N PHE A 307 -5.55 -12.16 -12.76
CA PHE A 307 -4.49 -11.35 -13.38
C PHE A 307 -3.13 -11.56 -12.72
N PHE A 308 -3.07 -11.50 -11.39
CA PHE A 308 -1.81 -11.71 -10.66
C PHE A 308 -1.30 -13.15 -10.77
N GLN A 309 -2.20 -14.13 -10.80
CA GLN A 309 -1.83 -15.51 -11.09
C GLN A 309 -1.26 -15.64 -12.51
N GLY A 310 -1.88 -15.00 -13.48
CA GLY A 310 -1.39 -14.95 -14.88
C GLY A 310 0.00 -14.34 -14.97
N LEU A 311 0.27 -13.21 -14.28
CA LEU A 311 1.60 -12.61 -14.20
C LEU A 311 2.63 -13.58 -13.59
N ARG A 312 2.25 -14.28 -12.51
CA ARG A 312 3.13 -15.27 -11.88
C ARG A 312 3.44 -16.43 -12.82
N ASP A 313 2.46 -16.91 -13.58
CA ASP A 313 2.63 -18.00 -14.52
C ASP A 313 3.51 -17.59 -15.71
N ILE A 314 3.32 -16.37 -16.24
CA ILE A 314 4.18 -15.80 -17.28
C ILE A 314 5.62 -15.71 -16.77
N THR A 315 5.86 -15.08 -15.65
CA THR A 315 7.21 -14.89 -15.11
C THR A 315 7.91 -16.20 -14.81
N LYS A 316 7.17 -17.22 -14.33
CA LYS A 316 7.70 -18.56 -14.09
C LYS A 316 8.12 -19.28 -15.37
N ARG A 317 7.27 -19.29 -16.42
CA ARG A 317 7.58 -19.99 -17.69
C ARG A 317 8.64 -19.29 -18.54
N THR A 318 8.79 -17.97 -18.38
CA THR A 318 9.81 -17.17 -19.08
C THR A 318 11.10 -17.04 -18.29
N ASN A 319 11.18 -17.63 -17.10
CA ASN A 319 12.31 -17.53 -16.18
C ASN A 319 12.72 -16.08 -15.84
N VAL A 320 11.72 -15.19 -15.72
CA VAL A 320 11.86 -13.79 -15.31
C VAL A 320 11.45 -13.67 -13.85
N LEU A 321 12.12 -12.85 -13.06
CA LEU A 321 11.77 -12.64 -11.67
C LEU A 321 10.47 -11.83 -11.53
N PHE A 322 9.74 -12.05 -10.44
CA PHE A 322 8.49 -11.35 -10.13
C PHE A 322 8.64 -10.55 -8.84
N ILE A 323 8.54 -9.23 -8.94
CA ILE A 323 8.66 -8.29 -7.83
C ILE A 323 7.27 -7.69 -7.57
N VAL A 324 6.79 -7.82 -6.33
CA VAL A 324 5.53 -7.23 -5.88
C VAL A 324 5.86 -6.07 -4.95
N ASP A 325 5.46 -4.86 -5.36
CA ASP A 325 5.64 -3.64 -4.57
C ASP A 325 4.45 -3.42 -3.63
N GLU A 326 4.66 -3.71 -2.37
CA GLU A 326 3.67 -3.52 -1.31
C GLU A 326 3.97 -2.30 -0.42
N VAL A 327 4.72 -1.33 -0.89
CA VAL A 327 5.08 -0.13 -0.11
C VAL A 327 3.84 0.62 0.38
N GLN A 328 2.76 0.67 -0.39
CA GLN A 328 1.50 1.26 0.04
C GLN A 328 0.47 0.25 0.57
N THR A 329 0.40 -0.93 -0.01
CA THR A 329 -0.57 -1.98 0.38
C THR A 329 -0.11 -2.78 1.59
N GLY A 330 1.20 -2.88 1.80
CA GLY A 330 1.81 -3.50 2.97
C GLY A 330 1.69 -2.65 4.22
N LYS A 331 1.87 -3.26 5.37
CA LYS A 331 1.76 -2.63 6.69
C LYS A 331 3.03 -1.90 7.12
N ALA A 332 3.95 -1.61 6.19
CA ALA A 332 5.35 -1.43 6.55
C ALA A 332 5.74 0.04 6.78
N GLN A 333 6.18 0.34 7.99
CA GLN A 333 7.06 1.47 8.29
C GLN A 333 8.55 1.14 8.08
N THR A 334 8.89 -0.13 7.82
CA THR A 334 10.25 -0.58 7.51
C THR A 334 10.34 -0.90 6.02
N ALA A 335 11.22 -0.22 5.31
CA ALA A 335 11.51 -0.50 3.92
C ALA A 335 12.47 -1.70 3.79
N GLY A 336 12.34 -2.45 2.71
CA GLY A 336 13.14 -3.62 2.40
C GLY A 336 12.42 -4.53 1.42
N TYR A 337 13.03 -5.65 1.07
CA TYR A 337 12.35 -6.69 0.32
C TYR A 337 12.60 -8.08 0.94
N TYR A 338 11.59 -8.95 0.81
CA TYR A 338 11.65 -10.33 1.26
C TYR A 338 11.95 -11.27 0.09
N PHE A 339 12.69 -12.34 0.36
CA PHE A 339 12.96 -13.37 -0.62
C PHE A 339 13.12 -14.75 0.03
N GLY A 340 12.81 -15.80 -0.75
CA GLY A 340 12.91 -17.18 -0.28
C GLY A 340 14.01 -17.98 -0.98
N ASN A 341 14.42 -17.55 -2.19
CA ASN A 341 15.48 -18.22 -2.94
C ASN A 341 16.87 -17.72 -2.48
N PRO A 342 17.70 -18.56 -1.84
CA PRO A 342 19.04 -18.16 -1.41
C PRO A 342 19.96 -17.66 -2.53
N ALA A 343 19.73 -18.08 -3.78
CA ALA A 343 20.49 -17.63 -4.93
C ALA A 343 20.28 -16.14 -5.28
N LEU A 344 19.26 -15.48 -4.68
CA LEU A 344 19.09 -14.03 -4.75
C LEU A 344 20.07 -13.25 -3.85
N ARG A 345 20.78 -13.93 -2.97
CA ARG A 345 21.92 -13.30 -2.28
C ARG A 345 23.06 -13.07 -3.26
N PRO A 346 23.68 -11.89 -3.21
CA PRO A 346 24.89 -11.66 -4.01
C PRO A 346 25.97 -12.72 -3.73
N ASN A 347 26.58 -13.26 -4.77
CA ASN A 347 27.64 -14.27 -4.65
C ASN A 347 28.98 -13.72 -4.11
N LYS A 348 29.13 -12.42 -4.00
CA LYS A 348 30.30 -11.76 -3.40
C LYS A 348 29.82 -10.67 -2.44
N PRO A 349 30.54 -10.41 -1.34
CA PRO A 349 30.24 -9.32 -0.42
C PRO A 349 30.27 -7.95 -1.11
N TYR A 350 29.61 -6.97 -0.54
CA TYR A 350 29.53 -5.57 -1.00
C TYR A 350 28.86 -5.31 -2.35
N ARG A 351 28.43 -6.32 -3.10
CA ARG A 351 27.71 -6.11 -4.36
C ARG A 351 26.34 -5.46 -4.19
N GLN A 352 25.69 -5.75 -3.07
CA GLN A 352 24.41 -5.17 -2.66
C GLN A 352 24.57 -4.61 -1.25
N PHE A 353 24.99 -3.38 -1.16
CA PHE A 353 25.44 -2.78 0.08
C PHE A 353 25.22 -1.26 0.05
N ASN A 354 24.83 -0.71 1.15
CA ASN A 354 25.04 0.70 1.51
C ASN A 354 25.44 0.77 2.99
N THR A 355 25.99 1.88 3.44
CA THR A 355 26.60 1.99 4.79
C THR A 355 25.63 1.58 5.89
N TRP A 356 24.37 1.94 5.78
CA TRP A 356 23.37 1.74 6.85
C TRP A 356 22.53 0.49 6.67
N MET A 357 22.20 0.09 5.43
CA MET A 357 21.39 -1.09 5.08
C MET A 357 20.07 -1.19 5.86
N GLY A 358 19.41 -0.04 6.11
CA GLY A 358 18.18 0.06 6.87
C GLY A 358 18.33 0.87 8.15
N ASP A 359 17.31 0.81 8.99
CA ASP A 359 17.22 1.56 10.24
C ASP A 359 16.70 0.66 11.37
N PRO A 360 17.56 0.29 12.35
CA PRO A 360 17.15 -0.56 13.46
C PRO A 360 16.06 0.08 14.33
N ALA A 361 16.05 1.39 14.49
CA ALA A 361 15.00 2.07 15.27
C ALA A 361 13.63 1.89 14.61
N ARG A 362 13.55 1.97 13.27
CA ARG A 362 12.32 1.67 12.53
C ARG A 362 11.92 0.20 12.60
N ALA A 363 12.89 -0.72 12.60
CA ALA A 363 12.62 -2.14 12.77
C ALA A 363 12.01 -2.45 14.15
N LEU A 364 12.46 -1.76 15.21
CA LEU A 364 11.87 -1.85 16.55
C LEU A 364 10.43 -1.31 16.58
N ILE A 365 10.18 -0.16 15.99
CA ILE A 365 8.83 0.39 15.86
C ILE A 365 7.94 -0.57 15.05
N PHE A 366 8.45 -1.15 13.95
CA PHE A 366 7.70 -2.09 13.14
C PHE A 366 7.31 -3.36 13.91
N ARG A 367 8.22 -3.89 14.75
CA ARG A 367 7.88 -4.99 15.68
C ARG A 367 6.66 -4.64 16.55
N GLY A 368 6.65 -3.44 17.13
CA GLY A 368 5.51 -2.97 17.92
C GLY A 368 4.22 -2.78 17.11
N ILE A 369 4.33 -2.38 15.85
CA ILE A 369 3.17 -2.30 14.95
C ILE A 369 2.57 -3.68 14.74
N ILE A 370 3.37 -4.71 14.48
CA ILE A 370 2.91 -6.09 14.31
C ILE A 370 2.25 -6.59 15.60
N GLU A 371 2.85 -6.32 16.77
CA GLU A 371 2.29 -6.67 18.07
C GLU A 371 0.91 -6.03 18.28
N GLU A 372 0.74 -4.75 17.93
CA GLU A 372 -0.56 -4.06 18.02
C GLU A 372 -1.61 -4.62 17.05
N ILE A 373 -1.20 -4.92 15.81
CA ILE A 373 -2.08 -5.51 14.81
C ILE A 373 -2.65 -6.83 15.30
N GLU A 374 -1.81 -7.68 15.89
CA GLU A 374 -2.23 -8.99 16.40
C GLU A 374 -3.01 -8.88 17.71
N ARG A 375 -2.54 -8.05 18.65
CA ARG A 375 -3.20 -7.84 19.95
C ARG A 375 -4.62 -7.34 19.84
N LEU A 376 -4.88 -6.48 18.84
CA LEU A 376 -6.18 -5.82 18.64
C LEU A 376 -6.99 -6.46 17.50
N ASP A 377 -6.49 -7.53 16.88
CA ASP A 377 -7.11 -8.18 15.71
C ASP A 377 -7.48 -7.18 14.60
N LEU A 378 -6.52 -6.29 14.29
CA LEU A 378 -6.77 -5.16 13.38
C LEU A 378 -7.04 -5.59 11.93
N VAL A 379 -6.64 -6.79 11.52
CA VAL A 379 -6.95 -7.31 10.19
C VAL A 379 -8.46 -7.55 10.06
N GLU A 380 -9.06 -8.20 11.06
CA GLU A 380 -10.50 -8.45 11.08
C GLU A 380 -11.30 -7.15 11.28
N ASN A 381 -10.82 -6.24 12.16
CA ASN A 381 -11.41 -4.91 12.29
C ASN A 381 -11.44 -4.18 10.94
N THR A 382 -10.32 -4.20 10.20
CA THR A 382 -10.22 -3.52 8.89
C THR A 382 -11.14 -4.16 7.85
N ARG A 383 -11.27 -5.48 7.85
CA ARG A 383 -12.18 -6.20 6.96
C ARG A 383 -13.63 -5.80 7.23
N THR A 384 -14.08 -5.93 8.46
CA THR A 384 -15.49 -5.66 8.86
C THR A 384 -15.86 -4.19 8.73
N THR A 385 -14.94 -3.29 9.10
CA THR A 385 -15.16 -1.85 8.96
C THR A 385 -15.12 -1.41 7.49
N GLY A 386 -14.26 -2.03 6.68
CA GLY A 386 -14.18 -1.78 5.25
C GLY A 386 -15.47 -2.18 4.51
N ASP A 387 -16.02 -3.35 4.81
CA ASP A 387 -17.31 -3.80 4.25
C ASP A 387 -18.45 -2.85 4.63
N TYR A 388 -18.46 -2.38 5.88
CA TYR A 388 -19.43 -1.40 6.36
C TYR A 388 -19.30 -0.06 5.64
N LEU A 389 -18.08 0.47 5.54
CA LEU A 389 -17.77 1.74 4.88
C LEU A 389 -18.09 1.67 3.38
N TYR A 390 -17.70 0.59 2.69
CA TYR A 390 -18.01 0.40 1.28
C TYR A 390 -19.52 0.41 1.03
N SER A 391 -20.29 -0.29 1.87
CA SER A 391 -21.75 -0.31 1.77
C SER A 391 -22.38 1.08 1.98
N GLY A 392 -21.79 1.90 2.86
CA GLY A 392 -22.17 3.30 3.06
C GLY A 392 -21.90 4.16 1.83
N LEU A 393 -20.70 4.03 1.25
CA LEU A 393 -20.32 4.74 0.02
C LEU A 393 -21.15 4.31 -1.19
N ALA A 394 -21.52 3.02 -1.30
CA ALA A 394 -22.40 2.55 -2.34
C ALA A 394 -23.78 3.24 -2.30
N ARG A 395 -24.37 3.39 -1.10
CA ARG A 395 -25.61 4.17 -0.95
C ARG A 395 -25.45 5.64 -1.32
N LEU A 396 -24.31 6.25 -1.00
CA LEU A 396 -24.02 7.62 -1.42
C LEU A 396 -23.84 7.71 -2.94
N SER A 397 -23.24 6.71 -3.57
CA SER A 397 -23.08 6.69 -5.03
C SER A 397 -24.42 6.55 -5.76
N GLU A 398 -25.38 5.79 -5.22
CA GLU A 398 -26.74 5.73 -5.76
C GLU A 398 -27.48 7.08 -5.61
N LYS A 399 -27.23 7.80 -4.50
CA LYS A 399 -27.88 9.07 -4.20
C LYS A 399 -27.29 10.26 -4.98
N TYR A 400 -25.97 10.23 -5.23
CA TYR A 400 -25.20 11.31 -5.84
C TYR A 400 -24.29 10.78 -6.99
N PRO A 401 -24.88 10.16 -8.04
CA PRO A 401 -24.09 9.46 -9.06
C PRO A 401 -23.12 10.37 -9.84
N GLU A 402 -23.39 11.67 -9.90
CA GLU A 402 -22.52 12.66 -10.53
C GLU A 402 -21.20 12.89 -9.77
N HIS A 403 -21.15 12.55 -8.47
CA HIS A 403 -19.99 12.67 -7.61
C HIS A 403 -19.27 11.35 -7.34
N PHE A 404 -19.87 10.22 -7.73
CA PHE A 404 -19.32 8.89 -7.47
C PHE A 404 -19.35 8.05 -8.75
N GLN A 405 -18.20 7.89 -9.35
CA GLN A 405 -17.99 7.02 -10.50
C GLN A 405 -16.97 5.94 -10.14
N ASN A 406 -17.08 4.77 -10.72
CA ASN A 406 -16.09 3.70 -10.56
C ASN A 406 -15.73 3.41 -9.09
N LEU A 407 -16.74 3.31 -8.20
CA LEU A 407 -16.51 2.94 -6.79
C LEU A 407 -15.84 1.56 -6.75
N ARG A 408 -14.65 1.48 -6.13
CA ARG A 408 -13.80 0.28 -6.13
C ARG A 408 -13.18 0.03 -4.76
N GLY A 409 -12.63 -1.17 -4.55
CA GLY A 409 -12.09 -1.61 -3.27
C GLY A 409 -13.06 -2.45 -2.43
N LYS A 410 -14.14 -3.02 -3.03
CA LYS A 410 -15.02 -3.99 -2.37
C LYS A 410 -14.20 -5.19 -1.89
N ASN A 411 -14.34 -5.57 -0.64
CA ASN A 411 -13.58 -6.65 0.04
C ASN A 411 -12.05 -6.39 0.16
N GLN A 412 -11.60 -5.15 -0.03
CA GLN A 412 -10.19 -4.76 0.15
C GLN A 412 -9.96 -3.99 1.47
N GLY A 413 -10.72 -4.33 2.51
CA GLY A 413 -10.69 -3.60 3.77
C GLY A 413 -11.09 -2.14 3.56
N THR A 414 -10.33 -1.23 4.14
CA THR A 414 -10.57 0.22 4.03
C THR A 414 -9.84 0.87 2.85
N PHE A 415 -9.26 0.08 1.93
CA PHE A 415 -8.59 0.57 0.73
C PHE A 415 -9.63 0.80 -0.38
N ILE A 416 -10.36 1.90 -0.28
CA ILE A 416 -11.52 2.21 -1.11
C ILE A 416 -11.24 3.51 -1.88
N ALA A 417 -11.69 3.56 -3.13
CA ALA A 417 -11.59 4.76 -3.96
C ALA A 417 -12.82 4.88 -4.90
N TRP A 418 -13.03 6.09 -5.37
CA TRP A 418 -14.00 6.39 -6.43
C TRP A 418 -13.51 7.55 -7.28
N ASP A 419 -13.97 7.66 -8.50
CA ASP A 419 -13.68 8.79 -9.38
C ASP A 419 -14.75 9.87 -9.25
N THR A 420 -14.32 11.12 -9.36
CA THR A 420 -15.22 12.27 -9.47
C THR A 420 -14.59 13.37 -10.32
N PRO A 421 -15.34 14.02 -11.22
CA PRO A 421 -14.83 15.17 -11.99
C PRO A 421 -14.48 16.36 -11.10
N LYS A 422 -14.99 16.39 -9.87
CA LYS A 422 -14.75 17.46 -8.89
C LYS A 422 -13.76 17.04 -7.78
N ARG A 423 -12.83 16.09 -8.06
CA ARG A 423 -11.89 15.53 -7.08
C ARG A 423 -11.14 16.59 -6.28
N ASP A 424 -10.57 17.60 -6.95
CA ASP A 424 -9.76 18.61 -6.27
C ASP A 424 -10.60 19.53 -5.38
N GLN A 425 -11.83 19.85 -5.82
CA GLN A 425 -12.80 20.60 -5.01
C GLN A 425 -13.22 19.81 -3.77
N LEU A 426 -13.52 18.51 -3.92
CA LEU A 426 -13.89 17.62 -2.83
C LEU A 426 -12.76 17.55 -1.79
N VAL A 427 -11.54 17.26 -2.22
CA VAL A 427 -10.36 17.14 -1.34
C VAL A 427 -10.06 18.45 -0.61
N ALA A 428 -10.14 19.60 -1.30
CA ALA A 428 -9.95 20.90 -0.68
C ALA A 428 -11.04 21.22 0.35
N LYS A 429 -12.31 20.95 -0.02
CA LYS A 429 -13.47 21.20 0.85
C LYS A 429 -13.49 20.30 2.09
N ALA A 430 -13.03 19.06 1.96
CA ALA A 430 -13.06 18.07 3.04
C ALA A 430 -12.41 18.56 4.33
N LYS A 431 -11.32 19.32 4.26
CA LYS A 431 -10.67 19.88 5.44
C LYS A 431 -11.59 20.82 6.23
N SER A 432 -12.36 21.67 5.55
CA SER A 432 -13.32 22.57 6.22
C SER A 432 -14.47 21.83 6.90
N PHE A 433 -14.73 20.56 6.51
CA PHE A 433 -15.68 19.66 7.14
C PHE A 433 -15.03 18.74 8.17
N GLY A 434 -13.73 18.93 8.44
CA GLY A 434 -13.02 18.17 9.47
C GLY A 434 -12.51 16.79 8.99
N VAL A 435 -12.27 16.60 7.69
CA VAL A 435 -11.74 15.36 7.13
C VAL A 435 -10.43 15.62 6.38
N ASN A 436 -9.39 14.87 6.72
CA ASN A 436 -8.15 14.81 5.94
C ASN A 436 -8.21 13.61 4.98
N ILE A 437 -8.41 13.88 3.70
CA ILE A 437 -8.57 12.89 2.63
C ILE A 437 -7.61 13.21 1.48
N GLY A 438 -7.24 12.20 0.70
CA GLY A 438 -6.33 12.35 -0.43
C GLY A 438 -6.95 12.01 -1.78
N GLY A 439 -6.27 12.44 -2.84
CA GLY A 439 -6.57 12.04 -4.20
C GLY A 439 -5.43 11.25 -4.83
N SER A 440 -5.71 10.53 -5.92
CA SER A 440 -4.72 9.85 -6.75
C SER A 440 -5.12 9.88 -8.23
N GLY A 441 -4.18 9.52 -9.11
CA GLY A 441 -4.43 9.57 -10.55
C GLY A 441 -4.95 10.94 -11.02
N VAL A 442 -5.91 10.92 -11.95
CA VAL A 442 -6.54 12.13 -12.51
C VAL A 442 -7.77 12.54 -11.70
N SER A 443 -8.64 11.59 -11.34
CA SER A 443 -9.99 11.84 -10.81
C SER A 443 -10.31 11.11 -9.52
N ALA A 444 -9.42 10.23 -9.03
CA ALA A 444 -9.73 9.39 -7.88
C ALA A 444 -9.63 10.13 -6.54
N VAL A 445 -10.66 9.99 -5.72
CA VAL A 445 -10.63 10.20 -4.27
C VAL A 445 -10.29 8.86 -3.63
N ARG A 446 -9.33 8.84 -2.70
CA ARG A 446 -8.90 7.60 -2.06
C ARG A 446 -8.95 7.66 -0.55
N LEU A 447 -9.33 6.54 0.06
CA LEU A 447 -9.35 6.34 1.50
C LEU A 447 -8.17 5.47 1.92
N ARG A 448 -7.47 5.92 2.95
CA ARG A 448 -6.35 5.24 3.61
C ARG A 448 -6.45 5.36 5.11
N PRO A 449 -7.62 5.05 5.73
CA PRO A 449 -7.73 5.13 7.16
C PRO A 449 -6.78 4.14 7.83
N MET A 450 -6.42 4.44 9.06
CA MET A 450 -5.59 3.58 9.91
C MET A 450 -6.31 2.26 10.20
N LEU A 451 -5.59 1.20 10.55
CA LEU A 451 -6.19 -0.11 10.85
C LEU A 451 -7.07 -0.10 12.11
N ILE A 452 -6.87 0.91 12.97
CA ILE A 452 -7.69 1.17 14.16
C ILE A 452 -9.00 1.92 13.87
N PHE A 453 -9.28 2.23 12.60
CA PHE A 453 -10.52 2.89 12.17
C PHE A 453 -11.71 1.97 12.43
N GLN A 454 -12.74 2.47 13.10
CA GLN A 454 -13.91 1.69 13.55
C GLN A 454 -15.19 2.20 12.86
N LYS A 455 -16.31 1.49 13.03
CA LYS A 455 -17.58 1.82 12.38
C LYS A 455 -18.10 3.22 12.74
N HIS A 456 -17.93 3.69 13.98
CA HIS A 456 -18.33 5.05 14.35
C HIS A 456 -17.52 6.12 13.60
N HIS A 457 -16.23 5.87 13.29
CA HIS A 457 -15.48 6.76 12.42
C HIS A 457 -15.99 6.73 10.97
N ALA A 458 -16.42 5.53 10.51
CA ALA A 458 -17.03 5.39 9.20
C ALA A 458 -18.35 6.17 9.10
N ASP A 459 -19.18 6.15 10.15
CA ASP A 459 -20.42 6.94 10.21
C ASP A 459 -20.14 8.44 10.10
N ILE A 460 -19.15 8.94 10.86
CA ILE A 460 -18.70 10.34 10.79
C ILE A 460 -18.21 10.66 9.37
N LEU A 461 -17.37 9.80 8.80
CA LEU A 461 -16.83 10.01 7.46
C LEU A 461 -17.94 10.08 6.40
N LEU A 462 -18.89 9.14 6.41
CA LEU A 462 -20.02 9.08 5.48
C LEU A 462 -20.88 10.33 5.58
N GLU A 463 -21.20 10.78 6.79
CA GLU A 463 -21.93 12.04 7.02
C GLU A 463 -21.18 13.24 6.44
N LYS A 464 -19.87 13.34 6.69
CA LYS A 464 -19.05 14.44 6.17
C LYS A 464 -18.92 14.40 4.65
N ILE A 465 -18.73 13.23 4.04
CA ILE A 465 -18.70 13.08 2.57
C ILE A 465 -20.04 13.54 1.97
N GLU A 466 -21.18 13.13 2.56
CA GLU A 466 -22.49 13.57 2.09
C GLU A 466 -22.63 15.11 2.16
N GLN A 467 -22.24 15.72 3.30
CA GLN A 467 -22.24 17.17 3.45
C GLN A 467 -21.34 17.86 2.41
N ILE A 468 -20.18 17.29 2.08
CA ILE A 468 -19.23 17.84 1.12
C ILE A 468 -19.84 17.81 -0.29
N VAL A 469 -20.38 16.67 -0.75
CA VAL A 469 -20.92 16.54 -2.11
C VAL A 469 -22.15 17.41 -2.34
N GLN A 470 -22.93 17.74 -1.29
CA GLN A 470 -24.03 18.69 -1.34
C GLN A 470 -23.57 20.16 -1.50
N ASN A 471 -22.28 20.45 -1.28
CA ASN A 471 -21.70 21.80 -1.26
C ASN A 471 -20.66 22.05 -2.34
N ILE A 472 -20.54 21.16 -3.34
CA ILE A 472 -19.59 21.28 -4.46
C ILE A 472 -20.23 21.19 -5.83
#